data_c63cff2810439a9a84c02b141e5b94c8
#
_entry.id   c63cff2810439a9a84c02b141e5b94c8
#
_cell.length_a   1.000
_cell.length_b   1.000
_cell.length_c   1.000
_cell.angle_alpha   90.00
_cell.angle_beta   90.00
_cell.angle_gamma   90.00
#
_symmetry.space_group_name_H-M   'P 1'
#
loop_
_entity.id
_entity.type
_entity.pdbx_description
1 polymer ?
#
loop_
_entity_poly.entity_id
_entity_poly.type
_entity_poly.pdbx_seq_one_letter_code
_entity_poly.pdbx_strand_id
1 'polypeptide(L)'
;MSQTSPFARENYDPLIIRNIENSDTLLYDISSPYMIMLETCREGDGLYSVFRFSPNDYQSFFFSEKDHEVMRNRPLHKHSFVEIMYVISGSITNYVEDQVFTYEAGQCCVMNKNIYHAEQFSGEFQVVFFSFQDDYLRDLMAEYSEKGHKNPKTGQADLSENLILNLLAGSKQPSADFDKTYLDCFPLKPPAEIHDHLSPIFNMLITEALNQKPGSGFFVKGSFCRLLCELSNPEYFSIKRVHSDLNGQEFLFAKISHIMKASHGRCTRDELSAQLHYNGEYLNRIVKKYTGQTLLAYGQSIYLDEARDLLLHTDKSISTIIEDLGFSNRTHFYRLFEKKFGQSPSDYRKSR
;
A
#
# COMPACT_ATOMS: atom_id res chain seq x y z
N MET A 1 14.69 22.36 4.77
CA MET A 1 13.29 22.83 4.81
C MET A 1 12.44 21.66 4.41
N SER A 2 11.69 21.08 5.35
CA SER A 2 10.78 19.97 5.06
C SER A 2 9.68 20.48 4.14
N GLN A 3 9.65 20.02 2.91
CA GLN A 3 8.49 20.19 2.06
C GLN A 3 7.36 19.36 2.67
N THR A 4 6.48 20.03 3.42
CA THR A 4 5.21 19.42 3.81
C THR A 4 4.44 19.14 2.52
N SER A 5 4.04 17.90 2.32
CA SER A 5 3.18 17.50 1.21
C SER A 5 2.01 18.49 1.10
N PRO A 6 1.69 19.05 -0.08
CA PRO A 6 0.54 19.95 -0.25
C PRO A 6 -0.80 19.30 0.14
N PHE A 7 -0.81 18.00 0.40
CA PHE A 7 -1.96 17.20 0.82
C PHE A 7 -2.14 17.07 2.33
N ALA A 8 -1.19 17.54 3.17
CA ALA A 8 -1.29 17.45 4.61
C ALA A 8 -2.03 18.68 5.18
N ARG A 9 -3.32 18.56 5.46
CA ARG A 9 -4.05 19.43 6.38
C ARG A 9 -4.27 18.71 7.71
N GLU A 10 -4.12 19.44 8.82
CA GLU A 10 -4.10 18.95 10.22
C GLU A 10 -5.38 18.29 10.74
N ASN A 11 -6.44 18.12 9.94
CA ASN A 11 -7.68 17.48 10.36
C ASN A 11 -8.02 16.32 9.42
N TYR A 12 -7.84 15.11 9.93
CA TYR A 12 -8.30 13.85 9.37
C TYR A 12 -8.13 13.72 7.84
N ASP A 13 -6.90 13.51 7.39
CA ASP A 13 -6.62 13.13 6.00
C ASP A 13 -6.71 11.59 5.90
N PRO A 14 -7.58 11.01 5.06
CA PRO A 14 -7.62 9.57 4.84
C PRO A 14 -6.32 9.04 4.25
N LEU A 15 -5.53 9.88 3.57
CA LEU A 15 -4.21 9.55 3.03
C LEU A 15 -3.12 10.04 3.97
N ILE A 16 -2.38 9.10 4.55
CA ILE A 16 -1.26 9.37 5.44
C ILE A 16 0.03 9.24 4.65
N ILE A 17 0.81 10.32 4.58
CA ILE A 17 2.10 10.35 3.89
C ILE A 17 3.22 10.46 4.91
N ARG A 18 4.16 9.53 4.87
CA ARG A 18 5.32 9.48 5.77
C ARG A 18 6.61 9.38 4.98
N ASN A 19 7.66 10.04 5.44
CA ASN A 19 9.01 9.78 4.93
C ASN A 19 9.50 8.42 5.44
N ILE A 20 10.07 7.63 4.55
CA ILE A 20 10.81 6.44 4.96
C ILE A 20 12.15 6.92 5.52
N GLU A 21 12.48 6.53 6.76
CA GLU A 21 13.71 6.95 7.42
C GLU A 21 14.96 6.69 6.53
N ASN A 22 15.78 7.71 6.38
CA ASN A 22 17.01 7.72 5.57
C ASN A 22 16.80 7.47 4.06
N SER A 23 15.63 7.83 3.52
CA SER A 23 15.30 7.70 2.12
C SER A 23 14.50 8.92 1.64
N ASP A 24 14.68 9.31 0.38
CA ASP A 24 13.83 10.31 -0.29
C ASP A 24 12.48 9.72 -0.72
N THR A 25 12.21 8.47 -0.38
CA THR A 25 10.99 7.75 -0.74
C THR A 25 9.89 7.99 0.30
N LEU A 26 8.67 8.14 -0.20
CA LEU A 26 7.47 8.30 0.63
C LEU A 26 6.76 6.95 0.84
N LEU A 27 6.17 6.78 2.01
CA LEU A 27 5.21 5.72 2.30
C LEU A 27 3.81 6.34 2.35
N TYR A 28 2.93 5.85 1.50
CA TYR A 28 1.52 6.20 1.52
C TYR A 28 0.74 5.12 2.26
N ASP A 29 -0.16 5.56 3.11
CA ASP A 29 -1.06 4.72 3.88
C ASP A 29 -2.46 5.33 3.88
N ILE A 30 -3.51 4.53 4.13
CA ILE A 30 -4.87 5.03 4.26
C ILE A 30 -5.42 4.68 5.64
N SER A 31 -6.11 5.64 6.28
CA SER A 31 -6.73 5.45 7.59
C SER A 31 -8.13 4.82 7.52
N SER A 32 -8.68 4.70 6.30
CA SER A 32 -10.02 4.17 6.03
C SER A 32 -9.94 2.79 5.35
N PRO A 33 -10.98 1.96 5.42
CA PRO A 33 -11.01 0.65 4.74
C PRO A 33 -10.76 0.72 3.24
N TYR A 34 -11.22 1.78 2.61
CA TYR A 34 -10.96 2.10 1.20
C TYR A 34 -10.91 3.61 0.99
N MET A 35 -10.29 4.02 -0.10
CA MET A 35 -10.31 5.39 -0.62
C MET A 35 -10.49 5.36 -2.14
N ILE A 36 -11.29 6.27 -2.66
CA ILE A 36 -11.41 6.54 -4.09
C ILE A 36 -10.82 7.92 -4.32
N MET A 37 -9.90 8.06 -5.27
CA MET A 37 -9.32 9.33 -5.63
C MET A 37 -9.49 9.57 -7.12
N LEU A 38 -10.21 10.63 -7.48
CA LEU A 38 -10.37 11.07 -8.86
C LEU A 38 -9.51 12.30 -9.07
N GLU A 39 -8.62 12.23 -10.05
CA GLU A 39 -7.77 13.33 -10.44
C GLU A 39 -8.03 13.72 -11.89
N THR A 40 -8.09 15.01 -12.13
CA THR A 40 -8.35 15.54 -13.46
C THR A 40 -7.56 16.83 -13.69
N CYS A 41 -7.01 16.94 -14.88
CA CYS A 41 -6.42 18.17 -15.41
C CYS A 41 -6.96 18.39 -16.81
N ARG A 42 -7.50 19.59 -17.07
CA ARG A 42 -8.06 19.98 -18.38
C ARG A 42 -7.25 21.15 -18.93
N GLU A 43 -6.95 21.09 -20.24
CA GLU A 43 -6.43 22.27 -20.95
C GLU A 43 -7.52 23.32 -21.05
N GLY A 44 -7.16 24.58 -20.90
CA GLY A 44 -8.05 25.71 -21.12
C GLY A 44 -8.57 26.40 -19.87
N ASP A 45 -8.88 25.69 -18.80
CA ASP A 45 -9.21 26.31 -17.49
C ASP A 45 -8.02 26.28 -16.51
N GLY A 46 -6.91 25.60 -16.89
CA GLY A 46 -5.69 25.54 -16.09
C GLY A 46 -5.92 24.94 -14.69
N LEU A 47 -6.96 24.13 -14.52
CA LEU A 47 -7.36 23.62 -13.22
C LEU A 47 -6.96 22.13 -13.07
N TYR A 48 -6.12 21.88 -12.08
CA TYR A 48 -5.87 20.54 -11.59
C TYR A 48 -6.75 20.28 -10.36
N SER A 49 -7.58 19.25 -10.42
CA SER A 49 -8.54 18.93 -9.36
C SER A 49 -8.32 17.51 -8.84
N VAL A 50 -8.38 17.36 -7.53
CA VAL A 50 -8.31 16.07 -6.83
C VAL A 50 -9.54 15.94 -5.94
N PHE A 51 -10.28 14.87 -6.13
CA PHE A 51 -11.42 14.51 -5.29
C PHE A 51 -11.12 13.20 -4.59
N ARG A 52 -11.24 13.18 -3.27
CA ARG A 52 -11.04 11.99 -2.44
C ARG A 52 -12.33 11.63 -1.74
N PHE A 53 -12.69 10.36 -1.80
CA PHE A 53 -13.88 9.78 -1.16
C PHE A 53 -13.43 8.64 -0.26
N SER A 54 -13.87 8.65 0.98
CA SER A 54 -13.72 7.58 1.95
C SER A 54 -15.07 7.29 2.63
N PRO A 55 -15.23 6.22 3.41
CA PRO A 55 -16.51 5.89 4.05
C PRO A 55 -17.12 7.00 4.90
N ASN A 56 -16.27 7.88 5.44
CA ASN A 56 -16.70 8.89 6.43
C ASN A 56 -16.37 10.32 6.01
N ASP A 57 -15.68 10.51 4.88
CA ASP A 57 -15.22 11.84 4.50
C ASP A 57 -15.12 12.02 2.97
N TYR A 58 -15.29 13.27 2.56
CA TYR A 58 -15.12 13.74 1.20
C TYR A 58 -14.24 14.98 1.21
N GLN A 59 -13.23 15.01 0.36
CA GLN A 59 -12.31 16.12 0.24
C GLN A 59 -12.14 16.51 -1.23
N SER A 60 -11.99 17.81 -1.48
CA SER A 60 -11.69 18.34 -2.80
C SER A 60 -10.55 19.34 -2.73
N PHE A 61 -9.61 19.23 -3.66
CA PHE A 61 -8.45 20.09 -3.78
C PHE A 61 -8.40 20.64 -5.20
N PHE A 62 -8.05 21.94 -5.29
CA PHE A 62 -7.90 22.61 -6.57
C PHE A 62 -6.54 23.30 -6.59
N PHE A 63 -5.77 23.05 -7.63
CA PHE A 63 -4.41 23.54 -7.78
C PHE A 63 -4.31 24.44 -9.00
N SER A 64 -3.57 25.55 -8.84
CA SER A 64 -3.32 26.48 -9.94
C SER A 64 -2.21 25.95 -10.88
N GLU A 65 -2.07 26.56 -12.06
CA GLU A 65 -1.00 26.21 -13.02
C GLU A 65 0.41 26.16 -12.41
N LYS A 66 0.68 27.02 -11.40
CA LYS A 66 1.99 27.05 -10.73
C LYS A 66 2.30 25.77 -9.95
N ASP A 67 1.27 25.06 -9.54
CA ASP A 67 1.39 23.86 -8.74
C ASP A 67 1.40 22.59 -9.63
N HIS A 68 1.03 22.73 -10.92
CA HIS A 68 0.87 21.60 -11.84
C HIS A 68 2.13 20.77 -12.04
N GLU A 69 3.30 21.42 -12.12
CA GLU A 69 4.55 20.68 -12.35
C GLU A 69 4.84 19.74 -11.19
N VAL A 70 4.62 20.20 -9.95
CA VAL A 70 4.79 19.37 -8.74
C VAL A 70 3.74 18.28 -8.67
N MET A 71 2.50 18.58 -9.04
CA MET A 71 1.39 17.64 -9.00
C MET A 71 1.47 16.56 -10.08
N ARG A 72 1.99 16.90 -11.25
CA ARG A 72 2.16 15.98 -12.39
C ARG A 72 3.32 15.01 -12.23
N ASN A 73 4.31 15.35 -11.41
CA ASN A 73 5.50 14.54 -11.18
C ASN A 73 5.51 14.08 -9.72
N ARG A 74 4.89 12.95 -9.45
CA ARG A 74 4.89 12.40 -8.09
C ARG A 74 6.27 11.90 -7.70
N PRO A 75 6.69 12.16 -6.46
CA PRO A 75 7.92 11.59 -5.96
C PRO A 75 7.84 10.07 -5.87
N LEU A 76 9.00 9.41 -5.88
CA LEU A 76 9.08 7.98 -5.67
C LEU A 76 8.43 7.60 -4.33
N HIS A 77 7.47 6.73 -4.37
CA HIS A 77 6.72 6.28 -3.21
C HIS A 77 6.37 4.80 -3.30
N LYS A 78 5.87 4.27 -2.21
CA LYS A 78 5.16 3.00 -2.13
C LYS A 78 3.99 3.13 -1.18
N HIS A 79 3.05 2.21 -1.23
CA HIS A 79 1.90 2.19 -0.34
C HIS A 79 1.76 0.88 0.42
N SER A 80 1.08 0.94 1.57
CA SER A 80 0.77 -0.21 2.42
C SER A 80 -0.56 -0.88 2.07
N PHE A 81 -1.24 -0.39 1.06
CA PHE A 81 -2.53 -0.84 0.57
C PHE A 81 -2.43 -1.35 -0.88
N VAL A 82 -3.45 -2.04 -1.35
CA VAL A 82 -3.60 -2.40 -2.76
C VAL A 82 -4.22 -1.23 -3.51
N GLU A 83 -3.68 -0.93 -4.69
CA GLU A 83 -4.17 0.16 -5.53
C GLU A 83 -4.60 -0.34 -6.91
N ILE A 84 -5.72 0.17 -7.38
CA ILE A 84 -6.18 0.03 -8.76
C ILE A 84 -6.19 1.42 -9.38
N MET A 85 -5.36 1.63 -10.40
CA MET A 85 -5.34 2.84 -11.21
C MET A 85 -6.07 2.57 -12.54
N TYR A 86 -7.05 3.39 -12.89
CA TYR A 86 -7.74 3.33 -14.18
C TYR A 86 -7.67 4.68 -14.88
N VAL A 87 -7.17 4.69 -16.12
CA VAL A 87 -7.05 5.91 -16.94
C VAL A 87 -8.35 6.12 -17.71
N ILE A 88 -9.07 7.18 -17.38
CA ILE A 88 -10.33 7.55 -18.05
C ILE A 88 -10.03 8.28 -19.36
N SER A 89 -9.09 9.25 -19.33
CA SER A 89 -8.63 9.99 -20.51
C SER A 89 -7.19 10.47 -20.31
N GLY A 90 -6.50 10.80 -21.40
CA GLY A 90 -5.10 11.18 -21.40
C GLY A 90 -4.16 9.99 -21.20
N SER A 91 -3.00 10.21 -20.63
CA SER A 91 -2.03 9.16 -20.35
C SER A 91 -1.24 9.42 -19.06
N ILE A 92 -0.76 8.33 -18.46
CA ILE A 92 0.07 8.34 -17.25
C ILE A 92 1.29 7.47 -17.51
N THR A 93 2.47 8.03 -17.34
CA THR A 93 3.72 7.27 -17.31
C THR A 93 4.00 6.87 -15.87
N ASN A 94 4.06 5.59 -15.60
CA ASN A 94 4.36 5.03 -14.29
C ASN A 94 5.75 4.39 -14.30
N TYR A 95 6.61 4.87 -13.43
CA TYR A 95 7.95 4.33 -13.18
C TYR A 95 7.84 3.32 -12.05
N VAL A 96 7.75 2.03 -12.38
CA VAL A 96 7.53 0.95 -11.43
C VAL A 96 8.82 0.16 -11.27
N GLU A 97 9.46 0.25 -10.09
CA GLU A 97 10.76 -0.35 -9.80
C GLU A 97 11.83 0.09 -10.84
N ASP A 98 12.29 -0.82 -11.68
CA ASP A 98 13.25 -0.58 -12.76
C ASP A 98 12.61 -0.49 -14.16
N GLN A 99 11.28 -0.49 -14.22
CA GLN A 99 10.52 -0.51 -15.47
C GLN A 99 9.72 0.80 -15.64
N VAL A 100 9.44 1.14 -16.89
CA VAL A 100 8.64 2.31 -17.25
C VAL A 100 7.50 1.89 -18.15
N PHE A 101 6.27 2.24 -17.77
CA PHE A 101 5.07 1.95 -18.53
C PHE A 101 4.24 3.22 -18.72
N THR A 102 3.69 3.38 -19.91
CA THR A 102 2.70 4.43 -20.18
C THR A 102 1.34 3.79 -20.34
N TYR A 103 0.40 4.19 -19.50
CA TYR A 103 -0.99 3.78 -19.53
C TYR A 103 -1.81 4.85 -20.25
N GLU A 104 -2.63 4.41 -21.19
CA GLU A 104 -3.52 5.25 -21.98
C GLU A 104 -4.98 5.05 -21.56
N ALA A 105 -5.88 5.86 -22.10
CA ALA A 105 -7.31 5.76 -21.81
C ALA A 105 -7.85 4.33 -21.98
N GLY A 106 -8.62 3.87 -21.00
CA GLY A 106 -9.16 2.53 -20.91
C GLY A 106 -8.25 1.50 -20.27
N GLN A 107 -6.96 1.80 -20.06
CA GLN A 107 -6.01 0.89 -19.41
C GLN A 107 -6.07 1.01 -17.89
N CYS A 108 -5.72 -0.09 -17.22
CA CYS A 108 -5.75 -0.19 -15.78
C CYS A 108 -4.49 -0.91 -15.27
N CYS A 109 -4.01 -0.49 -14.11
CA CYS A 109 -2.97 -1.18 -13.35
C CYS A 109 -3.51 -1.58 -11.98
N VAL A 110 -3.30 -2.84 -11.59
CA VAL A 110 -3.61 -3.32 -10.23
C VAL A 110 -2.30 -3.60 -9.52
N MET A 111 -1.97 -2.76 -8.56
CA MET A 111 -0.69 -2.75 -7.89
C MET A 111 -0.81 -3.30 -6.47
N ASN A 112 0.04 -4.26 -6.14
CA ASN A 112 0.15 -4.78 -4.79
C ASN A 112 0.92 -3.81 -3.88
N LYS A 113 0.93 -4.08 -2.58
CA LYS A 113 1.65 -3.32 -1.57
C LYS A 113 3.17 -3.33 -1.80
N ASN A 114 3.84 -2.31 -1.24
CA ASN A 114 5.30 -2.25 -1.17
C ASN A 114 6.06 -2.20 -2.51
N ILE A 115 5.37 -1.93 -3.60
CA ILE A 115 5.98 -1.68 -4.91
C ILE A 115 6.40 -0.21 -4.98
N TYR A 116 7.67 0.05 -5.27
CA TYR A 116 8.18 1.41 -5.48
C TYR A 116 7.76 1.91 -6.85
N HIS A 117 7.11 3.06 -6.87
CA HIS A 117 6.70 3.67 -8.12
C HIS A 117 6.60 5.19 -8.02
N ALA A 118 6.51 5.82 -9.18
CA ALA A 118 6.28 7.25 -9.33
C ALA A 118 5.47 7.48 -10.60
N GLU A 119 4.47 8.36 -10.53
CA GLU A 119 3.65 8.70 -11.68
C GLU A 119 4.05 10.04 -12.28
N GLN A 120 4.00 10.09 -13.60
CA GLN A 120 4.07 11.31 -14.38
C GLN A 120 2.83 11.42 -15.25
N PHE A 121 2.04 12.45 -15.04
CA PHE A 121 0.80 12.68 -15.74
C PHE A 121 1.01 13.52 -17.00
N SER A 122 0.28 13.21 -18.10
CA SER A 122 0.25 14.01 -19.30
C SER A 122 -0.36 15.40 -19.08
N GLY A 123 -0.38 16.24 -20.10
CA GLY A 123 -0.94 17.60 -20.05
C GLY A 123 -2.42 17.59 -19.62
N GLU A 124 -3.25 16.90 -20.39
CA GLU A 124 -4.63 16.61 -20.04
C GLU A 124 -4.78 15.15 -19.64
N PHE A 125 -5.51 14.92 -18.55
CA PHE A 125 -5.81 13.57 -18.11
C PHE A 125 -6.99 13.54 -17.15
N GLN A 126 -7.57 12.35 -17.05
CA GLN A 126 -8.51 11.98 -16.00
C GLN A 126 -8.20 10.55 -15.56
N VAL A 127 -8.00 10.35 -14.27
CA VAL A 127 -7.66 9.06 -13.67
C VAL A 127 -8.43 8.84 -12.39
N VAL A 128 -8.76 7.60 -12.12
CA VAL A 128 -9.30 7.19 -10.82
C VAL A 128 -8.40 6.15 -10.19
N PHE A 129 -8.10 6.35 -8.90
CA PHE A 129 -7.40 5.42 -8.04
C PHE A 129 -8.38 4.83 -7.02
N PHE A 130 -8.34 3.52 -6.85
CA PHE A 130 -9.07 2.80 -5.81
C PHE A 130 -8.05 2.16 -4.89
N SER A 131 -8.00 2.62 -3.65
CA SER A 131 -7.08 2.13 -2.63
C SER A 131 -7.83 1.28 -1.61
N PHE A 132 -7.30 0.10 -1.25
CA PHE A 132 -7.97 -0.86 -0.38
C PHE A 132 -7.02 -1.36 0.71
N GLN A 133 -7.47 -1.33 1.96
CA GLN A 133 -6.82 -2.07 3.04
C GLN A 133 -7.09 -3.58 2.92
N ASP A 134 -6.14 -4.39 3.37
CA ASP A 134 -6.21 -5.86 3.32
C ASP A 134 -7.46 -6.44 3.97
N ASP A 135 -7.85 -5.88 5.12
CA ASP A 135 -9.01 -6.35 5.86
C ASP A 135 -10.29 -6.14 5.07
N TYR A 136 -10.43 -4.98 4.42
CA TYR A 136 -11.59 -4.70 3.59
C TYR A 136 -11.66 -5.61 2.37
N LEU A 137 -10.54 -5.86 1.70
CA LEU A 137 -10.47 -6.80 0.58
C LEU A 137 -10.79 -8.22 1.03
N ARG A 138 -10.32 -8.63 2.20
CA ARG A 138 -10.62 -9.94 2.78
C ARG A 138 -12.12 -10.13 3.00
N ASP A 139 -12.77 -9.14 3.59
CA ASP A 139 -14.21 -9.15 3.82
C ASP A 139 -14.99 -9.15 2.51
N LEU A 140 -14.54 -8.36 1.53
CA LEU A 140 -15.11 -8.33 0.19
C LEU A 140 -15.05 -9.70 -0.48
N MET A 141 -13.93 -10.40 -0.34
CA MET A 141 -13.70 -11.72 -0.92
C MET A 141 -14.43 -12.86 -0.18
N ALA A 142 -14.55 -12.77 1.15
CA ALA A 142 -15.26 -13.76 1.96
C ALA A 142 -16.74 -13.82 1.58
N GLU A 143 -17.41 -12.68 1.47
CA GLU A 143 -18.82 -12.63 1.03
C GLU A 143 -19.03 -13.17 -0.38
N TYR A 144 -18.01 -13.07 -1.22
CA TYR A 144 -18.09 -13.55 -2.59
C TYR A 144 -17.87 -15.07 -2.69
N SER A 145 -16.98 -15.63 -1.90
CA SER A 145 -16.67 -17.07 -1.92
C SER A 145 -17.73 -17.93 -1.25
N GLU A 146 -18.47 -17.43 -0.24
CA GLU A 146 -19.54 -18.18 0.42
C GLU A 146 -20.76 -18.44 -0.48
N LYS A 147 -20.98 -17.63 -1.51
CA LYS A 147 -22.16 -17.71 -2.35
C LYS A 147 -22.05 -18.61 -3.58
N GLY A 148 -20.92 -19.28 -3.80
CA GLY A 148 -20.75 -20.36 -4.78
C GLY A 148 -21.43 -20.10 -6.13
N HIS A 149 -21.43 -18.89 -6.67
CA HIS A 149 -22.13 -18.51 -7.88
C HIS A 149 -21.32 -18.97 -9.10
N LYS A 150 -21.48 -20.23 -9.46
CA LYS A 150 -21.33 -20.64 -10.85
C LYS A 150 -22.52 -20.05 -11.60
N ASN A 151 -22.26 -19.17 -12.53
CA ASN A 151 -23.28 -18.76 -13.47
C ASN A 151 -23.68 -19.96 -14.31
N PRO A 152 -24.87 -20.54 -14.14
CA PRO A 152 -25.28 -21.78 -14.81
C PRO A 152 -25.43 -21.63 -16.34
N LYS A 153 -25.35 -20.40 -16.88
CA LYS A 153 -25.53 -20.11 -18.31
C LYS A 153 -24.25 -19.74 -19.03
N THR A 154 -23.23 -19.23 -18.35
CA THR A 154 -22.03 -18.71 -19.02
C THR A 154 -20.78 -19.55 -18.74
N GLY A 155 -20.80 -20.48 -17.79
CA GLY A 155 -19.60 -21.17 -17.35
C GLY A 155 -18.52 -20.21 -16.80
N GLN A 156 -18.93 -18.96 -16.53
CA GLN A 156 -18.00 -17.94 -16.05
C GLN A 156 -17.40 -18.34 -14.72
N ALA A 157 -16.14 -18.18 -14.72
CA ALA A 157 -15.16 -18.58 -13.78
C ALA A 157 -15.63 -18.41 -12.34
N ASP A 158 -15.46 -19.47 -11.59
CA ASP A 158 -15.20 -19.42 -10.17
C ASP A 158 -14.20 -18.26 -9.93
N LEU A 159 -14.46 -17.39 -8.97
CA LEU A 159 -13.54 -16.31 -8.64
C LEU A 159 -12.13 -16.77 -8.30
N SER A 160 -11.96 -18.06 -7.98
CA SER A 160 -10.65 -18.67 -7.83
C SER A 160 -9.78 -18.59 -9.10
N GLU A 161 -10.39 -18.42 -10.28
CA GLU A 161 -9.68 -18.20 -11.55
C GLU A 161 -9.47 -16.72 -11.91
N ASN A 162 -10.05 -15.80 -11.12
CA ASN A 162 -9.89 -14.38 -11.35
C ASN A 162 -8.49 -13.91 -10.91
N LEU A 163 -7.65 -13.52 -11.88
CA LEU A 163 -6.26 -13.11 -11.64
C LEU A 163 -6.15 -11.93 -10.67
N ILE A 164 -7.07 -10.95 -10.75
CA ILE A 164 -7.08 -9.79 -9.86
C ILE A 164 -7.39 -10.26 -8.43
N LEU A 165 -8.44 -11.04 -8.24
CA LEU A 165 -8.79 -11.56 -6.92
C LEU A 165 -7.72 -12.48 -6.35
N ASN A 166 -7.05 -13.27 -7.19
CA ASN A 166 -5.92 -14.11 -6.78
C ASN A 166 -4.72 -13.28 -6.33
N LEU A 167 -4.40 -12.18 -7.02
CA LEU A 167 -3.37 -11.26 -6.58
C LEU A 167 -3.72 -10.68 -5.21
N LEU A 168 -4.96 -10.21 -5.06
CA LEU A 168 -5.46 -9.62 -3.82
C LEU A 168 -5.53 -10.64 -2.67
N ALA A 169 -5.87 -11.90 -2.95
CA ALA A 169 -5.88 -12.98 -1.95
C ALA A 169 -4.49 -13.45 -1.55
N GLY A 170 -3.54 -13.42 -2.48
CA GLY A 170 -2.14 -13.81 -2.27
C GLY A 170 -1.43 -12.91 -1.25
N SER A 171 -1.95 -11.71 -1.00
CA SER A 171 -1.45 -10.77 0.02
C SER A 171 -1.51 -11.31 1.46
N LYS A 172 -2.08 -12.49 1.68
CA LYS A 172 -2.21 -13.15 3.01
C LYS A 172 -0.96 -13.89 3.49
N GLN A 173 -0.03 -14.23 2.60
CA GLN A 173 1.17 -14.95 3.02
C GLN A 173 2.23 -13.96 3.54
N PRO A 174 3.01 -14.31 4.56
CA PRO A 174 4.12 -13.46 5.01
C PRO A 174 5.14 -13.13 3.91
N SER A 175 5.15 -13.92 2.83
CA SER A 175 5.93 -13.63 1.61
C SER A 175 5.30 -12.56 0.72
N ALA A 176 4.03 -12.19 0.95
CA ALA A 176 3.31 -11.22 0.12
C ALA A 176 3.82 -9.77 0.28
N ASP A 177 4.42 -9.45 1.43
CA ASP A 177 5.08 -8.15 1.62
C ASP A 177 6.28 -7.97 0.68
N PHE A 178 6.71 -9.04 0.01
CA PHE A 178 7.84 -9.09 -0.90
C PHE A 178 7.45 -9.45 -2.33
N ASP A 179 6.18 -9.78 -2.56
CA ASP A 179 5.68 -10.07 -3.90
C ASP A 179 5.45 -8.75 -4.64
N LYS A 180 6.40 -8.37 -5.48
CA LYS A 180 6.33 -7.21 -6.37
C LYS A 180 5.60 -7.55 -7.67
N THR A 181 4.53 -8.31 -7.56
CA THR A 181 3.66 -8.62 -8.67
C THR A 181 2.58 -7.56 -8.79
N TYR A 182 2.37 -7.06 -10.00
CA TYR A 182 1.24 -6.23 -10.38
C TYR A 182 0.60 -6.74 -11.66
N LEU A 183 -0.59 -6.26 -11.97
CA LEU A 183 -1.32 -6.66 -13.15
C LEU A 183 -1.58 -5.45 -14.03
N ASP A 184 -1.26 -5.57 -15.31
CA ASP A 184 -1.66 -4.62 -16.34
C ASP A 184 -2.91 -5.16 -17.04
N CYS A 185 -3.96 -4.33 -17.10
CA CYS A 185 -5.21 -4.65 -17.76
C CYS A 185 -5.31 -3.80 -19.04
N PHE A 186 -5.24 -4.48 -20.18
CA PHE A 186 -5.32 -3.85 -21.50
C PHE A 186 -6.72 -4.01 -22.08
N PRO A 187 -7.36 -2.92 -22.53
CA PRO A 187 -8.69 -2.99 -23.12
C PRO A 187 -8.64 -3.73 -24.47
N LEU A 188 -9.62 -4.58 -24.68
CA LEU A 188 -9.85 -5.30 -25.95
C LEU A 188 -10.88 -4.61 -26.84
N LYS A 189 -11.47 -3.52 -26.34
CA LYS A 189 -12.46 -2.68 -27.02
C LYS A 189 -11.96 -1.22 -27.08
N PRO A 190 -12.52 -0.38 -27.93
CA PRO A 190 -12.19 1.05 -27.95
C PRO A 190 -12.37 1.70 -26.56
N PRO A 191 -11.54 2.69 -26.17
CA PRO A 191 -11.61 3.33 -24.86
C PRO A 191 -13.00 3.89 -24.51
N ALA A 192 -13.73 4.44 -25.47
CA ALA A 192 -15.08 4.95 -25.28
C ALA A 192 -16.06 3.82 -24.87
N GLU A 193 -16.00 2.66 -25.52
CA GLU A 193 -16.84 1.50 -25.19
C GLU A 193 -16.52 0.96 -23.80
N ILE A 194 -15.24 0.89 -23.43
CA ILE A 194 -14.81 0.50 -22.09
C ILE A 194 -15.32 1.50 -21.04
N HIS A 195 -15.18 2.80 -21.35
CA HIS A 195 -15.68 3.83 -20.44
C HIS A 195 -17.20 3.73 -20.24
N ASP A 196 -17.96 3.57 -21.32
CA ASP A 196 -19.43 3.41 -21.24
C ASP A 196 -19.80 2.16 -20.43
N HIS A 197 -19.03 1.08 -20.55
CA HIS A 197 -19.23 -0.15 -19.80
C HIS A 197 -18.97 0.01 -18.30
N LEU A 198 -17.91 0.73 -17.91
CA LEU A 198 -17.51 0.90 -16.51
C LEU A 198 -18.17 2.11 -15.83
N SER A 199 -18.60 3.13 -16.59
CA SER A 199 -19.13 4.38 -16.02
C SER A 199 -20.33 4.20 -15.08
N PRO A 200 -21.27 3.25 -15.27
CA PRO A 200 -22.34 3.01 -14.29
C PRO A 200 -21.81 2.57 -12.93
N ILE A 201 -20.72 1.78 -12.91
CA ILE A 201 -20.08 1.31 -11.67
C ILE A 201 -19.41 2.49 -10.97
N PHE A 202 -18.64 3.30 -11.70
CA PHE A 202 -17.98 4.49 -11.15
C PHE A 202 -19.00 5.50 -10.61
N ASN A 203 -20.06 5.76 -11.37
CA ASN A 203 -21.12 6.66 -10.94
C ASN A 203 -21.82 6.16 -9.65
N MET A 204 -22.06 4.87 -9.53
CA MET A 204 -22.63 4.28 -8.32
C MET A 204 -21.66 4.45 -7.14
N LEU A 205 -20.38 4.11 -7.31
CA LEU A 205 -19.36 4.26 -6.27
C LEU A 205 -19.28 5.70 -5.76
N ILE A 206 -19.18 6.67 -6.67
CA ILE A 206 -19.07 8.09 -6.31
C ILE A 206 -20.39 8.59 -5.66
N THR A 207 -21.53 8.23 -6.22
CA THR A 207 -22.83 8.66 -5.68
C THR A 207 -23.06 8.15 -4.27
N GLU A 208 -22.77 6.89 -4.01
CA GLU A 208 -22.95 6.28 -2.70
C GLU A 208 -21.90 6.76 -1.69
N ALA A 209 -20.67 7.01 -2.13
CA ALA A 209 -19.62 7.60 -1.29
C ALA A 209 -19.97 9.05 -0.86
N LEU A 210 -20.61 9.83 -1.74
CA LEU A 210 -21.04 11.20 -1.45
C LEU A 210 -22.28 11.25 -0.56
N ASN A 211 -23.29 10.44 -0.85
CA ASN A 211 -24.61 10.56 -0.21
C ASN A 211 -24.66 9.95 1.20
N GLN A 212 -23.83 8.95 1.48
CA GLN A 212 -23.70 8.27 2.79
C GLN A 212 -25.03 7.91 3.47
N LYS A 213 -26.02 7.50 2.66
CA LYS A 213 -27.33 7.09 3.15
C LYS A 213 -27.27 5.72 3.83
N PRO A 214 -28.24 5.38 4.70
CA PRO A 214 -28.37 4.02 5.21
C PRO A 214 -28.36 3.01 4.05
N GLY A 215 -27.43 2.04 4.10
CA GLY A 215 -27.23 1.06 3.04
C GLY A 215 -26.14 1.39 2.01
N SER A 216 -25.62 2.62 1.95
CA SER A 216 -24.56 3.02 1.00
C SER A 216 -23.35 2.08 1.04
N GLY A 217 -22.94 1.60 2.22
CA GLY A 217 -21.83 0.65 2.35
C GLY A 217 -22.05 -0.66 1.57
N PHE A 218 -23.28 -1.16 1.48
CA PHE A 218 -23.61 -2.35 0.68
C PHE A 218 -23.52 -2.07 -0.82
N PHE A 219 -23.98 -0.90 -1.27
CA PHE A 219 -23.88 -0.50 -2.67
C PHE A 219 -22.42 -0.29 -3.10
N VAL A 220 -21.63 0.39 -2.28
CA VAL A 220 -20.19 0.57 -2.51
C VAL A 220 -19.48 -0.78 -2.60
N LYS A 221 -19.73 -1.68 -1.63
CA LYS A 221 -19.13 -3.02 -1.61
C LYS A 221 -19.54 -3.84 -2.83
N GLY A 222 -20.81 -3.84 -3.20
CA GLY A 222 -21.31 -4.52 -4.40
C GLY A 222 -20.72 -3.95 -5.69
N SER A 223 -20.55 -2.63 -5.77
CA SER A 223 -19.95 -1.96 -6.92
C SER A 223 -18.48 -2.26 -7.06
N PHE A 224 -17.72 -2.35 -5.97
CA PHE A 224 -16.33 -2.82 -6.02
C PHE A 224 -16.24 -4.27 -6.49
N CYS A 225 -17.10 -5.18 -5.98
CA CYS A 225 -17.16 -6.55 -6.49
C CYS A 225 -17.41 -6.57 -8.00
N ARG A 226 -18.35 -5.76 -8.48
CA ARG A 226 -18.65 -5.66 -9.90
C ARG A 226 -17.47 -5.11 -10.69
N LEU A 227 -16.82 -4.06 -10.22
CA LEU A 227 -15.61 -3.49 -10.85
C LEU A 227 -14.52 -4.54 -11.02
N LEU A 228 -14.20 -5.30 -9.98
CA LEU A 228 -13.18 -6.35 -10.03
C LEU A 228 -13.55 -7.46 -11.01
N CYS A 229 -14.83 -7.79 -11.13
CA CYS A 229 -15.32 -8.75 -12.13
C CYS A 229 -15.19 -8.23 -13.55
N GLU A 230 -15.58 -6.98 -13.80
CA GLU A 230 -15.52 -6.41 -15.15
C GLU A 230 -14.09 -6.16 -15.61
N LEU A 231 -13.18 -5.74 -14.72
CA LEU A 231 -11.76 -5.63 -15.03
C LEU A 231 -11.12 -7.01 -15.34
N SER A 232 -11.70 -8.09 -14.83
CA SER A 232 -11.24 -9.47 -15.12
C SER A 232 -12.00 -10.14 -16.26
N ASN A 233 -12.94 -9.44 -16.90
CA ASN A 233 -13.76 -9.99 -17.96
C ASN A 233 -12.94 -10.11 -19.27
N PRO A 234 -12.70 -11.34 -19.77
CA PRO A 234 -11.87 -11.57 -20.97
C PRO A 234 -12.52 -11.04 -22.27
N GLU A 235 -13.77 -10.63 -22.25
CA GLU A 235 -14.42 -9.96 -23.39
C GLU A 235 -13.94 -8.51 -23.52
N TYR A 236 -13.62 -7.87 -22.39
CA TYR A 236 -13.26 -6.44 -22.32
C TYR A 236 -11.77 -6.21 -22.06
N PHE A 237 -11.10 -7.12 -21.32
CA PHE A 237 -9.73 -6.91 -20.90
C PHE A 237 -8.84 -8.13 -21.13
N SER A 238 -7.61 -7.88 -21.55
CA SER A 238 -6.48 -8.82 -21.48
C SER A 238 -5.63 -8.44 -20.27
N ILE A 239 -5.37 -9.40 -19.39
CA ILE A 239 -4.59 -9.17 -18.17
C ILE A 239 -3.20 -9.77 -18.34
N LYS A 240 -2.17 -8.94 -18.11
CA LYS A 240 -0.77 -9.36 -18.06
C LYS A 240 -0.28 -9.29 -16.62
N ARG A 241 0.21 -10.42 -16.10
CA ARG A 241 0.94 -10.41 -14.82
C ARG A 241 2.36 -9.94 -15.08
N VAL A 242 2.76 -8.92 -14.36
CA VAL A 242 4.12 -8.40 -14.37
C VAL A 242 4.74 -8.67 -13.01
N HIS A 243 5.92 -9.26 -13.05
CA HIS A 243 6.71 -9.50 -11.84
C HIS A 243 7.98 -8.67 -11.98
N SER A 244 8.20 -7.77 -11.03
CA SER A 244 9.46 -7.08 -10.94
C SER A 244 10.43 -7.96 -10.17
N ASP A 245 11.50 -8.37 -10.83
CA ASP A 245 12.57 -9.11 -10.17
C ASP A 245 13.21 -8.19 -9.13
N LEU A 246 12.91 -8.44 -7.85
CA LEU A 246 13.72 -7.90 -6.78
C LEU A 246 15.18 -8.23 -7.08
N ASN A 247 16.04 -7.24 -7.07
CA ASN A 247 17.45 -7.48 -6.91
C ASN A 247 17.61 -8.50 -5.79
N GLY A 248 18.27 -9.62 -6.05
CA GLY A 248 18.32 -10.76 -5.11
C GLY A 248 18.76 -10.38 -3.69
N GLN A 249 19.46 -9.24 -3.54
CA GLN A 249 19.86 -8.68 -2.25
C GLN A 249 18.72 -7.97 -1.52
N GLU A 250 17.83 -7.27 -2.22
CA GLU A 250 16.63 -6.64 -1.64
C GLU A 250 15.64 -7.67 -1.15
N PHE A 251 15.41 -8.70 -1.95
CA PHE A 251 14.59 -9.84 -1.56
C PHE A 251 15.16 -10.56 -0.33
N LEU A 252 16.48 -10.74 -0.28
CA LEU A 252 17.13 -11.34 0.88
C LEU A 252 17.02 -10.46 2.11
N PHE A 253 17.21 -9.13 1.97
CA PHE A 253 17.01 -8.19 3.07
C PHE A 253 15.58 -8.20 3.58
N ALA A 254 14.61 -8.24 2.68
CA ALA A 254 13.21 -8.31 3.02
C ALA A 254 12.87 -9.59 3.82
N LYS A 255 13.39 -10.75 3.41
CA LYS A 255 13.27 -12.01 4.18
C LYS A 255 13.91 -11.91 5.57
N ILE A 256 15.12 -11.33 5.66
CA ILE A 256 15.80 -11.08 6.95
C ILE A 256 14.91 -10.22 7.84
N SER A 257 14.44 -9.10 7.31
CA SER A 257 13.58 -8.16 8.04
C SER A 257 12.31 -8.82 8.57
N HIS A 258 11.66 -9.64 7.75
CA HIS A 258 10.46 -10.40 8.14
C HIS A 258 10.75 -11.36 9.31
N ILE A 259 11.79 -12.19 9.19
CA ILE A 259 12.18 -13.13 10.25
C ILE A 259 12.55 -12.40 11.54
N MET A 260 13.28 -11.28 11.42
CA MET A 260 13.66 -10.46 12.56
C MET A 260 12.45 -9.85 13.25
N LYS A 261 11.48 -9.30 12.51
CA LYS A 261 10.23 -8.77 13.08
C LYS A 261 9.40 -9.88 13.73
N ALA A 262 9.22 -11.02 13.07
CA ALA A 262 8.47 -12.16 13.60
C ALA A 262 9.09 -12.74 14.88
N SER A 263 10.40 -12.63 15.03
CA SER A 263 11.15 -13.04 16.24
C SER A 263 11.33 -11.91 17.27
N HIS A 264 10.66 -10.77 17.08
CA HIS A 264 10.83 -9.58 17.92
C HIS A 264 12.28 -9.13 18.03
N GLY A 265 13.03 -9.21 16.93
CA GLY A 265 14.47 -8.85 16.87
C GLY A 265 15.43 -9.85 17.53
N ARG A 266 14.94 -11.03 17.93
CA ARG A 266 15.74 -12.02 18.70
C ARG A 266 16.38 -13.12 17.87
N CYS A 267 16.03 -13.24 16.59
CA CYS A 267 16.63 -14.23 15.72
C CYS A 267 18.15 -14.00 15.60
N THR A 268 18.92 -15.00 15.95
CA THR A 268 20.38 -14.95 15.90
C THR A 268 20.90 -15.06 14.46
N ARG A 269 22.15 -14.66 14.25
CA ARG A 269 22.81 -14.80 12.96
C ARG A 269 22.83 -16.26 12.47
N ASP A 270 23.04 -17.21 13.37
CA ASP A 270 23.16 -18.63 13.04
C ASP A 270 21.78 -19.22 12.70
N GLU A 271 20.72 -18.82 13.40
CA GLU A 271 19.33 -19.18 13.08
C GLU A 271 18.90 -18.62 11.72
N LEU A 272 19.24 -17.35 11.42
CA LEU A 272 18.98 -16.75 10.10
C LEU A 272 19.76 -17.48 9.00
N SER A 273 21.02 -17.83 9.25
CA SER A 273 21.84 -18.61 8.31
C SER A 273 21.22 -19.96 8.01
N ALA A 274 20.73 -20.65 9.03
CA ALA A 274 20.06 -21.96 8.88
C ALA A 274 18.74 -21.85 8.11
N GLN A 275 17.93 -20.81 8.36
CA GLN A 275 16.63 -20.63 7.70
C GLN A 275 16.77 -20.16 6.26
N LEU A 276 17.72 -19.27 5.98
CA LEU A 276 17.86 -18.64 4.67
C LEU A 276 18.88 -19.33 3.77
N HIS A 277 19.68 -20.27 4.32
CA HIS A 277 20.78 -20.98 3.63
C HIS A 277 21.85 -20.05 3.05
N TYR A 278 22.12 -18.93 3.75
CA TYR A 278 23.18 -17.98 3.43
C TYR A 278 24.19 -17.89 4.57
N ASN A 279 25.44 -17.54 4.22
CA ASN A 279 26.46 -17.27 5.22
C ASN A 279 26.09 -16.04 6.08
N GLY A 280 26.24 -16.11 7.39
CA GLY A 280 25.86 -15.06 8.33
C GLY A 280 26.57 -13.72 8.13
N GLU A 281 27.83 -13.72 7.65
CA GLU A 281 28.55 -12.49 7.31
C GLU A 281 27.92 -11.82 6.06
N TYR A 282 27.46 -12.63 5.11
CA TYR A 282 26.74 -12.11 3.95
C TYR A 282 25.40 -11.47 4.36
N LEU A 283 24.64 -12.14 5.24
CA LEU A 283 23.39 -11.60 5.79
C LEU A 283 23.63 -10.28 6.54
N ASN A 284 24.68 -10.22 7.37
CA ASN A 284 25.06 -8.99 8.08
C ASN A 284 25.45 -7.85 7.11
N ARG A 285 26.14 -8.17 6.01
CA ARG A 285 26.48 -7.19 4.96
C ARG A 285 25.22 -6.66 4.25
N ILE A 286 24.26 -7.53 3.97
CA ILE A 286 22.96 -7.13 3.39
C ILE A 286 22.24 -6.18 4.33
N VAL A 287 22.06 -6.54 5.61
CA VAL A 287 21.40 -5.66 6.59
C VAL A 287 22.13 -4.32 6.69
N LYS A 288 23.47 -4.32 6.75
CA LYS A 288 24.26 -3.09 6.83
C LYS A 288 24.10 -2.20 5.59
N LYS A 289 23.95 -2.81 4.40
CA LYS A 289 23.74 -2.07 3.15
C LYS A 289 22.41 -1.30 3.18
N TYR A 290 21.32 -1.93 3.68
CA TYR A 290 19.97 -1.35 3.62
C TYR A 290 19.56 -0.54 4.86
N THR A 291 20.22 -0.74 6.00
CA THR A 291 19.86 -0.07 7.27
C THR A 291 20.99 0.77 7.87
N GLY A 292 22.19 0.66 7.34
CA GLY A 292 23.39 1.23 7.97
C GLY A 292 23.83 0.50 9.25
N GLN A 293 23.07 -0.47 9.74
CA GLN A 293 23.26 -1.15 11.02
C GLN A 293 23.82 -2.57 10.84
N THR A 294 24.50 -3.08 11.85
CA THR A 294 24.80 -4.52 11.90
C THR A 294 23.49 -5.31 12.16
N LEU A 295 23.50 -6.60 11.82
CA LEU A 295 22.36 -7.48 12.06
C LEU A 295 21.91 -7.47 13.52
N LEU A 296 22.89 -7.49 14.46
CA LEU A 296 22.62 -7.38 15.89
C LEU A 296 21.97 -6.05 16.27
N ALA A 297 22.50 -4.94 15.78
CA ALA A 297 21.96 -3.61 16.04
C ALA A 297 20.57 -3.42 15.45
N TYR A 298 20.33 -4.00 14.28
CA TYR A 298 19.03 -4.01 13.63
C TYR A 298 17.98 -4.79 14.45
N GLY A 299 18.31 -5.99 14.93
CA GLY A 299 17.47 -6.72 15.86
C GLY A 299 17.19 -5.94 17.15
N GLN A 300 18.24 -5.33 17.72
CA GLN A 300 18.09 -4.45 18.89
C GLN A 300 17.14 -3.28 18.63
N SER A 301 17.17 -2.71 17.46
CA SER A 301 16.28 -1.59 17.09
C SER A 301 14.82 -2.04 17.07
N ILE A 302 14.51 -3.22 16.54
CA ILE A 302 13.15 -3.75 16.44
C ILE A 302 12.51 -3.91 17.83
N TYR A 303 13.17 -4.61 18.76
CA TYR A 303 12.57 -4.81 20.08
C TYR A 303 12.51 -3.52 20.93
N LEU A 304 13.42 -2.56 20.71
CA LEU A 304 13.33 -1.27 21.40
C LEU A 304 12.16 -0.42 20.87
N ASP A 305 11.86 -0.48 19.57
CA ASP A 305 10.68 0.17 19.01
C ASP A 305 9.40 -0.46 19.55
N GLU A 306 9.34 -1.78 19.62
CA GLU A 306 8.21 -2.51 20.23
C GLU A 306 8.06 -2.15 21.72
N ALA A 307 9.17 -2.07 22.46
CA ALA A 307 9.14 -1.61 23.84
C ALA A 307 8.56 -0.21 23.98
N ARG A 308 8.98 0.71 23.11
CA ARG A 308 8.45 2.06 23.07
C ARG A 308 6.94 2.07 22.85
N ASP A 309 6.45 1.31 21.89
CA ASP A 309 5.04 1.26 21.54
C ASP A 309 4.20 0.64 22.70
N LEU A 310 4.71 -0.39 23.36
CA LEU A 310 4.10 -0.96 24.56
C LEU A 310 4.09 0.03 25.75
N LEU A 311 5.14 0.83 25.90
CA LEU A 311 5.20 1.88 26.95
C LEU A 311 4.16 2.98 26.71
N LEU A 312 3.91 3.35 25.46
CA LEU A 312 2.99 4.42 25.09
C LEU A 312 1.54 3.96 25.05
N HIS A 313 1.27 2.74 24.62
CA HIS A 313 -0.10 2.30 24.31
C HIS A 313 -0.67 1.25 25.27
N THR A 314 0.10 0.84 26.29
CA THR A 314 -0.38 -0.14 27.29
C THR A 314 -0.05 0.28 28.72
N ASP A 315 -0.81 -0.26 29.68
CA ASP A 315 -0.55 -0.08 31.11
C ASP A 315 0.30 -1.21 31.72
N LYS A 316 0.91 -2.07 30.88
CA LYS A 316 1.83 -3.12 31.34
C LYS A 316 2.97 -2.53 32.14
N SER A 317 3.39 -3.17 33.24
CA SER A 317 4.58 -2.71 33.96
C SER A 317 5.83 -2.78 33.08
N ILE A 318 6.82 -1.91 33.33
CA ILE A 318 8.07 -1.95 32.58
C ILE A 318 8.76 -3.32 32.75
N SER A 319 8.64 -3.92 33.92
CA SER A 319 9.19 -5.27 34.18
C SER A 319 8.51 -6.31 33.28
N THR A 320 7.17 -6.26 33.17
CA THR A 320 6.40 -7.15 32.29
C THR A 320 6.79 -6.97 30.83
N ILE A 321 6.95 -5.71 30.38
CA ILE A 321 7.41 -5.43 28.99
C ILE A 321 8.80 -6.03 28.74
N ILE A 322 9.73 -5.88 29.67
CA ILE A 322 11.08 -6.44 29.58
C ILE A 322 11.04 -7.97 29.49
N GLU A 323 10.18 -8.60 30.29
CA GLU A 323 9.98 -10.07 30.30
C GLU A 323 9.31 -10.55 29.01
N ASP A 324 8.24 -9.89 28.56
CA ASP A 324 7.55 -10.21 27.29
C ASP A 324 8.50 -10.11 26.09
N LEU A 325 9.39 -9.11 26.09
CA LEU A 325 10.42 -8.94 25.09
C LEU A 325 11.62 -9.89 25.28
N GLY A 326 11.62 -10.75 26.32
CA GLY A 326 12.60 -11.79 26.54
C GLY A 326 13.97 -11.30 27.03
N PHE A 327 14.02 -10.13 27.67
CA PHE A 327 15.25 -9.66 28.29
C PHE A 327 15.45 -10.29 29.67
N SER A 328 16.60 -10.92 29.85
CA SER A 328 17.04 -11.42 31.17
C SER A 328 17.70 -10.36 32.04
N ASN A 329 18.21 -9.28 31.40
CA ASN A 329 18.99 -8.24 32.09
C ASN A 329 18.32 -6.87 31.93
N ARG A 330 17.63 -6.44 33.00
CA ARG A 330 16.93 -5.17 33.06
C ARG A 330 17.86 -3.96 32.88
N THR A 331 19.02 -3.97 33.51
CA THR A 331 19.99 -2.87 33.41
C THR A 331 20.51 -2.70 31.99
N HIS A 332 20.71 -3.82 31.29
CA HIS A 332 21.12 -3.78 29.88
C HIS A 332 20.03 -3.18 28.99
N PHE A 333 18.76 -3.57 29.21
CA PHE A 333 17.61 -2.99 28.50
C PHE A 333 17.53 -1.48 28.72
N TYR A 334 17.57 -1.00 29.96
CA TYR A 334 17.49 0.43 30.28
C TYR A 334 18.58 1.22 29.55
N ARG A 335 19.82 0.74 29.58
CA ARG A 335 20.94 1.39 28.88
C ARG A 335 20.73 1.46 27.37
N LEU A 336 20.20 0.41 26.74
CA LEU A 336 19.94 0.38 25.31
C LEU A 336 18.78 1.31 24.93
N PHE A 337 17.73 1.31 25.74
CA PHE A 337 16.56 2.17 25.52
C PHE A 337 16.93 3.64 25.66
N GLU A 338 17.63 4.02 26.73
CA GLU A 338 18.10 5.39 26.93
C GLU A 338 19.06 5.85 25.84
N LYS A 339 19.96 4.96 25.39
CA LYS A 339 20.86 5.26 24.28
C LYS A 339 20.08 5.54 22.97
N LYS A 340 18.99 4.84 22.71
CA LYS A 340 18.20 5.01 21.48
C LYS A 340 17.24 6.20 21.56
N PHE A 341 16.56 6.40 22.67
CA PHE A 341 15.48 7.38 22.80
C PHE A 341 15.83 8.61 23.65
N GLY A 342 17.04 8.67 24.22
CA GLY A 342 17.51 9.81 25.02
C GLY A 342 16.90 9.91 26.41
N GLN A 343 15.99 9.00 26.79
CA GLN A 343 15.27 9.01 28.06
C GLN A 343 15.14 7.59 28.63
N SER A 344 15.01 7.48 29.94
CA SER A 344 14.72 6.19 30.55
C SER A 344 13.32 5.69 30.16
N PRO A 345 13.06 4.37 30.15
CA PRO A 345 11.73 3.83 29.92
C PRO A 345 10.65 4.40 30.85
N SER A 346 11.05 4.73 32.09
CA SER A 346 10.15 5.31 33.09
C SER A 346 9.75 6.74 32.78
N ASP A 347 10.70 7.55 32.29
CA ASP A 347 10.47 8.93 31.93
C ASP A 347 9.74 9.03 30.59
N TYR A 348 10.07 8.13 29.66
CA TYR A 348 9.38 8.03 28.39
C TYR A 348 7.88 7.71 28.56
N ARG A 349 7.52 6.83 29.50
CA ARG A 349 6.13 6.57 29.85
C ARG A 349 5.39 7.78 30.43
N LYS A 350 6.07 8.62 31.23
CA LYS A 350 5.46 9.83 31.81
C LYS A 350 5.20 10.93 30.78
N SER A 351 5.82 10.84 29.61
CA SER A 351 5.61 11.77 28.50
C SER A 351 4.38 11.43 27.61
N ARG A 352 3.62 10.41 28.02
CA ARG A 352 2.38 9.92 27.37
C ARG A 352 1.24 10.95 27.45
#